data_3eda9428dd994350d9feda2732846452
#
_entry.id   3eda9428dd994350d9feda2732846452
#
_cell.length_a   1.000
_cell.length_b   1.000
_cell.length_c   1.000
_cell.angle_alpha   90.00
_cell.angle_beta   90.00
_cell.angle_gamma   90.00
#
_symmetry.space_group_name_H-M   'P 1'
#
loop_
_entity.id
_entity.type
_entity.pdbx_description
1 polymer ?
#
loop_
_entity_poly.entity_id
_entity_poly.type
_entity_poly.pdbx_seq_one_letter_code
_entity_poly.pdbx_strand_id
1 'polypeptide(L)'
;SVRFQHRRSSYKELQYICDGDDHGVLYFAGTSYGEHQWVNPLLAESKKITITASSPHSRYTDPKVLVSRTYQGTCFAGPRVENGHNCSWWMVDLGQDHQLMCNFYTMRQDGSKAFPRCWNIQGSVDGKNWRDLRVHENDRTVCKPGQFASWPVVGPNALLPFRYFRVVLTGPTTDATNPWNFCICYLELYGYFL
;
A
#
# COMPACT_ATOMS: atom_id res chain seq x y z
N SER A 1 -33.24 6.60 8.55
CA SER A 1 -33.01 5.18 8.17
C SER A 1 -32.81 5.00 6.67
N VAL A 2 -33.53 5.74 5.82
CA VAL A 2 -33.42 5.67 4.34
C VAL A 2 -32.05 6.13 3.83
N ARG A 3 -31.45 7.14 4.45
CA ARG A 3 -30.08 7.60 4.10
C ARG A 3 -28.99 6.59 4.42
N PHE A 4 -29.17 5.75 5.43
CA PHE A 4 -28.21 4.71 5.80
C PHE A 4 -28.24 3.51 4.86
N GLN A 5 -29.41 3.12 4.37
CA GLN A 5 -29.56 2.04 3.40
C GLN A 5 -29.00 2.42 2.02
N HIS A 6 -29.13 3.69 1.62
CA HIS A 6 -28.59 4.17 0.35
C HIS A 6 -27.04 4.21 0.36
N ARG A 7 -26.41 4.51 1.51
CA ARG A 7 -24.94 4.47 1.64
C ARG A 7 -24.40 3.04 1.60
N ARG A 8 -25.09 2.06 2.19
CA ARG A 8 -24.66 0.64 2.15
C ARG A 8 -24.66 0.06 0.74
N SER A 9 -25.57 0.47 -0.13
CA SER A 9 -25.62 0.01 -1.52
C SER A 9 -24.53 0.61 -2.42
N SER A 10 -23.80 1.64 -1.96
CA SER A 10 -22.72 2.29 -2.72
C SER A 10 -21.33 1.73 -2.46
N TYR A 11 -21.18 0.79 -1.51
CA TYR A 11 -19.89 0.15 -1.21
C TYR A 11 -19.67 -1.05 -2.12
N LYS A 12 -18.45 -1.18 -2.62
CA LYS A 12 -18.00 -2.41 -3.27
C LYS A 12 -17.06 -3.14 -2.33
N GLU A 13 -17.35 -4.39 -2.02
CA GLU A 13 -16.45 -5.24 -1.26
C GLU A 13 -15.35 -5.76 -2.18
N LEU A 14 -14.10 -5.44 -1.84
CA LEU A 14 -12.89 -5.93 -2.48
C LEU A 14 -12.19 -6.85 -1.49
N GLN A 15 -12.45 -8.14 -1.63
CA GLN A 15 -12.06 -9.15 -0.66
C GLN A 15 -10.73 -9.81 -1.04
N TYR A 16 -9.81 -9.89 -0.08
CA TYR A 16 -8.59 -10.67 -0.22
C TYR A 16 -8.92 -12.16 -0.37
N ILE A 17 -8.35 -12.79 -1.40
CA ILE A 17 -8.47 -14.22 -1.66
C ILE A 17 -7.12 -14.90 -1.53
N CYS A 18 -6.08 -14.37 -2.17
CA CYS A 18 -4.73 -14.89 -2.10
C CYS A 18 -3.70 -13.83 -2.49
N ASP A 19 -2.45 -14.09 -2.15
CA ASP A 19 -1.35 -13.18 -2.48
C ASP A 19 -1.23 -12.98 -3.99
N GLY A 20 -1.20 -11.71 -4.42
CA GLY A 20 -1.08 -11.34 -5.82
C GLY A 20 -2.36 -11.48 -6.62
N ASP A 21 -3.51 -11.61 -5.99
CA ASP A 21 -4.81 -11.72 -6.67
C ASP A 21 -5.23 -10.43 -7.40
N ASP A 22 -6.35 -10.50 -8.11
CA ASP A 22 -6.93 -9.41 -8.89
C ASP A 22 -8.10 -8.73 -8.17
N HIS A 23 -8.21 -8.87 -6.86
CA HIS A 23 -9.36 -8.47 -6.06
C HIS A 23 -9.14 -7.20 -5.23
N GLY A 24 -7.97 -6.58 -5.32
CA GLY A 24 -7.63 -5.42 -4.50
C GLY A 24 -7.97 -4.07 -5.14
N VAL A 25 -7.81 -3.03 -4.34
CA VAL A 25 -8.17 -1.65 -4.72
C VAL A 25 -7.27 -1.10 -5.82
N LEU A 26 -5.96 -1.37 -5.75
CA LEU A 26 -5.01 -0.82 -6.72
C LEU A 26 -5.16 -1.52 -8.08
N TYR A 27 -5.44 -2.81 -8.09
CA TYR A 27 -5.83 -3.50 -9.31
C TYR A 27 -7.13 -2.93 -9.88
N PHE A 28 -8.13 -2.73 -9.05
CA PHE A 28 -9.43 -2.19 -9.45
C PHE A 28 -9.29 -0.80 -10.09
N ALA A 29 -8.46 0.06 -9.52
CA ALA A 29 -8.12 1.36 -10.13
C ALA A 29 -7.47 1.20 -11.51
N GLY A 30 -6.64 0.17 -11.70
CA GLY A 30 -6.02 -0.14 -13.00
C GLY A 30 -7.01 -0.59 -14.07
N THR A 31 -8.19 -1.03 -13.70
CA THR A 31 -9.29 -1.36 -14.61
C THR A 31 -10.28 -0.21 -14.83
N SER A 32 -9.95 0.99 -14.37
CA SER A 32 -10.88 2.12 -14.30
C SER A 32 -12.18 1.73 -13.58
N TYR A 33 -12.02 1.08 -12.43
CA TYR A 33 -13.12 0.60 -11.58
C TYR A 33 -14.06 -0.39 -12.30
N GLY A 34 -13.45 -1.32 -13.03
CA GLY A 34 -14.16 -2.41 -13.69
C GLY A 34 -14.63 -2.10 -15.12
N GLU A 35 -14.29 -0.93 -15.67
CA GLU A 35 -14.76 -0.52 -17.00
C GLU A 35 -13.88 -1.02 -18.15
N HIS A 36 -12.59 -1.27 -17.90
CA HIS A 36 -11.60 -1.63 -18.91
C HIS A 36 -10.72 -2.79 -18.46
N GLN A 37 -9.93 -3.32 -19.40
CA GLN A 37 -8.86 -4.24 -19.06
C GLN A 37 -7.80 -3.51 -18.23
N TRP A 38 -7.12 -4.27 -17.38
CA TRP A 38 -6.11 -3.71 -16.49
C TRP A 38 -4.97 -3.06 -17.27
N VAL A 39 -4.63 -1.85 -16.84
CA VAL A 39 -3.41 -1.11 -17.19
C VAL A 39 -2.80 -0.64 -15.89
N ASN A 40 -1.47 -0.56 -15.81
CA ASN A 40 -0.85 0.02 -14.61
C ASN A 40 -1.49 1.37 -14.31
N PRO A 41 -2.13 1.55 -13.14
CA PRO A 41 -2.93 2.74 -12.84
C PRO A 41 -2.14 4.04 -12.84
N LEU A 42 -0.81 3.97 -12.72
CA LEU A 42 0.07 5.15 -12.78
C LEU A 42 0.50 5.49 -14.21
N LEU A 43 0.24 4.61 -15.19
CA LEU A 43 0.50 4.84 -16.62
C LEU A 43 -0.74 5.27 -17.38
N ALA A 44 -1.92 5.12 -16.81
CA ALA A 44 -3.17 5.48 -17.46
C ALA A 44 -3.26 6.99 -17.67
N GLU A 45 -3.81 7.43 -18.80
CA GLU A 45 -4.03 8.86 -19.10
C GLU A 45 -4.91 9.52 -18.04
N SER A 46 -5.96 8.84 -17.60
CA SER A 46 -6.76 9.26 -16.46
C SER A 46 -6.21 8.62 -15.19
N LYS A 47 -5.28 9.28 -14.54
CA LYS A 47 -4.73 8.80 -13.27
C LYS A 47 -5.81 8.79 -12.20
N LYS A 48 -6.23 7.60 -11.80
CA LYS A 48 -7.25 7.41 -10.76
C LYS A 48 -6.64 7.47 -9.35
N ILE A 49 -5.38 7.09 -9.23
CA ILE A 49 -4.66 7.07 -7.96
C ILE A 49 -3.30 7.74 -8.13
N THR A 50 -2.73 8.18 -7.02
CA THR A 50 -1.36 8.70 -6.96
C THR A 50 -0.58 7.93 -5.91
N ILE A 51 0.68 7.61 -6.20
CA ILE A 51 1.59 6.99 -5.24
C ILE A 51 2.83 7.84 -5.13
N THR A 52 3.20 8.16 -3.89
CA THR A 52 4.39 8.93 -3.55
C THR A 52 5.23 8.19 -2.53
N ALA A 53 6.45 8.64 -2.33
CA ALA A 53 7.40 8.04 -1.39
C ALA A 53 8.13 9.12 -0.61
N SER A 54 8.78 8.73 0.50
CA SER A 54 9.57 9.64 1.35
C SER A 54 10.81 10.18 0.67
N SER A 55 11.31 9.52 -0.37
CA SER A 55 12.42 10.00 -1.20
C SER A 55 11.96 10.29 -2.62
N PRO A 56 12.68 11.13 -3.39
CA PRO A 56 12.27 11.50 -4.73
C PRO A 56 12.19 10.29 -5.67
N HIS A 57 11.33 10.41 -6.67
CA HIS A 57 11.22 9.45 -7.75
C HIS A 57 12.58 9.26 -8.44
N SER A 58 12.96 8.01 -8.64
CA SER A 58 14.17 7.61 -9.37
C SER A 58 13.96 6.21 -9.95
N ARG A 59 14.94 5.71 -10.69
CA ARG A 59 14.90 4.30 -11.17
C ARG A 59 14.87 3.30 -9.99
N TYR A 60 15.29 3.70 -8.79
CA TYR A 60 15.31 2.86 -7.59
C TYR A 60 14.10 3.08 -6.69
N THR A 61 13.42 4.20 -6.85
CA THR A 61 12.21 4.54 -6.09
C THR A 61 11.14 4.95 -7.11
N ASP A 62 10.61 3.97 -7.82
CA ASP A 62 9.59 4.18 -8.83
C ASP A 62 8.23 3.64 -8.35
N PRO A 63 7.27 4.53 -8.07
CA PRO A 63 5.94 4.11 -7.61
C PRO A 63 5.22 3.12 -8.52
N LYS A 64 5.52 3.12 -9.82
CA LYS A 64 4.91 2.16 -10.77
C LYS A 64 5.20 0.71 -10.39
N VAL A 65 6.30 0.46 -9.69
CA VAL A 65 6.69 -0.87 -9.24
C VAL A 65 5.68 -1.44 -8.26
N LEU A 66 5.15 -0.62 -7.35
CA LEU A 66 4.19 -1.07 -6.34
C LEU A 66 2.88 -1.60 -6.92
N VAL A 67 2.52 -1.16 -8.10
CA VAL A 67 1.27 -1.53 -8.78
C VAL A 67 1.50 -2.33 -10.04
N SER A 68 2.74 -2.71 -10.32
CA SER A 68 3.10 -3.65 -11.38
C SER A 68 2.64 -5.05 -11.02
N ARG A 69 2.19 -5.79 -12.02
CA ARG A 69 1.73 -7.18 -11.84
C ARG A 69 2.84 -8.19 -12.13
N THR A 70 4.01 -7.72 -12.52
CA THR A 70 5.15 -8.57 -12.91
C THR A 70 6.29 -8.42 -11.92
N TYR A 71 6.70 -9.52 -11.31
CA TYR A 71 7.88 -9.57 -10.46
C TYR A 71 9.14 -9.72 -11.32
N GLN A 72 10.10 -8.83 -11.12
CA GLN A 72 11.35 -8.81 -11.89
C GLN A 72 12.57 -9.31 -11.10
N GLY A 73 12.44 -9.57 -9.82
CA GLY A 73 13.55 -9.98 -8.96
C GLY A 73 14.60 -8.89 -8.74
N THR A 74 14.27 -7.65 -9.05
CA THR A 74 15.18 -6.50 -8.96
C THR A 74 15.18 -5.93 -7.55
N CYS A 75 16.34 -5.41 -7.14
CA CYS A 75 16.45 -4.63 -5.91
C CYS A 75 16.17 -3.17 -6.25
N PHE A 76 15.05 -2.65 -5.74
CA PHE A 76 14.65 -1.27 -6.04
C PHE A 76 15.20 -0.25 -5.03
N ALA A 77 15.93 -0.71 -4.02
CA ALA A 77 16.44 0.09 -2.91
C ALA A 77 15.35 0.82 -2.10
N GLY A 78 14.14 0.89 -2.61
CA GLY A 78 12.97 1.45 -1.95
C GLY A 78 13.11 2.91 -1.55
N PRO A 79 12.08 3.50 -0.95
CA PRO A 79 12.18 4.80 -0.31
C PRO A 79 13.18 4.77 0.82
N ARG A 80 13.90 5.86 0.95
CA ARG A 80 14.90 6.07 1.99
C ARG A 80 14.55 7.31 2.81
N VAL A 81 15.29 7.49 3.88
CA VAL A 81 15.21 8.69 4.72
C VAL A 81 15.86 9.87 3.98
N GLU A 82 15.20 11.00 3.97
CA GLU A 82 15.75 12.27 3.52
C GLU A 82 15.47 13.38 4.55
N ASN A 83 16.27 14.43 4.51
CA ASN A 83 16.12 15.64 5.33
C ASN A 83 16.05 15.40 6.85
N GLY A 84 16.81 14.41 7.35
CA GLY A 84 16.89 14.15 8.78
C GLY A 84 15.69 13.46 9.41
N HIS A 85 14.71 13.05 8.62
CA HIS A 85 13.58 12.25 9.11
C HIS A 85 13.94 10.77 9.11
N ASN A 86 13.86 10.13 10.29
CA ASN A 86 14.14 8.70 10.45
C ASN A 86 12.91 7.86 10.11
N CYS A 87 12.29 8.09 8.95
CA CYS A 87 11.21 7.26 8.47
C CYS A 87 11.17 7.21 6.94
N SER A 88 10.94 6.06 6.40
CA SER A 88 10.69 5.88 4.98
C SER A 88 9.31 5.27 4.77
N TRP A 89 8.62 5.71 3.73
CA TRP A 89 7.24 5.33 3.50
C TRP A 89 6.87 5.33 2.02
N TRP A 90 5.85 4.54 1.71
CA TRP A 90 5.08 4.61 0.48
C TRP A 90 3.66 5.03 0.79
N MET A 91 3.12 6.00 0.06
CA MET A 91 1.78 6.54 0.28
C MET A 91 0.94 6.44 -0.98
N VAL A 92 -0.30 5.98 -0.80
CA VAL A 92 -1.33 5.89 -1.84
C VAL A 92 -2.40 6.94 -1.56
N ASP A 93 -2.75 7.73 -2.57
CA ASP A 93 -3.91 8.62 -2.58
C ASP A 93 -4.95 8.03 -3.54
N LEU A 94 -6.11 7.66 -3.01
CA LEU A 94 -7.22 7.10 -3.80
C LEU A 94 -7.97 8.16 -4.62
N GLY A 95 -7.61 9.43 -4.46
CA GLY A 95 -8.28 10.53 -5.13
C GLY A 95 -9.45 11.08 -4.31
N GLN A 96 -9.91 12.25 -4.72
CA GLN A 96 -10.90 13.01 -3.93
C GLN A 96 -12.29 12.35 -3.92
N ASP A 97 -12.59 11.47 -4.88
CA ASP A 97 -13.92 10.87 -5.03
C ASP A 97 -14.03 9.49 -4.37
N HIS A 98 -12.94 8.97 -3.79
CA HIS A 98 -12.91 7.61 -3.28
C HIS A 98 -12.32 7.50 -1.88
N GLN A 99 -12.82 6.52 -1.15
CA GLN A 99 -12.33 6.14 0.18
C GLN A 99 -12.38 4.61 0.33
N LEU A 100 -11.64 4.10 1.28
CA LEU A 100 -11.60 2.68 1.59
C LEU A 100 -11.67 2.48 3.11
N MET A 101 -12.54 1.58 3.54
CA MET A 101 -12.47 0.94 4.86
C MET A 101 -11.59 -0.29 4.71
N CYS A 102 -10.31 -0.15 5.06
CA CYS A 102 -9.31 -1.19 4.83
C CYS A 102 -9.37 -2.27 5.89
N ASN A 103 -9.54 -3.52 5.49
CA ASN A 103 -9.60 -4.68 6.39
C ASN A 103 -8.54 -5.75 6.11
N PHE A 104 -7.74 -5.57 5.06
CA PHE A 104 -6.65 -6.49 4.70
C PHE A 104 -5.65 -5.77 3.81
N TYR A 105 -4.37 -6.18 3.85
CA TYR A 105 -3.39 -5.65 2.91
C TYR A 105 -2.29 -6.67 2.63
N THR A 106 -1.63 -6.49 1.48
CA THR A 106 -0.54 -7.34 1.00
C THR A 106 0.67 -6.49 0.64
N MET A 107 1.86 -6.95 0.99
CA MET A 107 3.14 -6.44 0.50
C MET A 107 3.94 -7.57 -0.15
N ARG A 108 4.89 -7.21 -1.00
CA ARG A 108 5.89 -8.14 -1.52
C ARG A 108 7.27 -7.54 -1.38
N GLN A 109 8.20 -8.29 -0.81
CA GLN A 109 9.62 -7.93 -0.76
C GLN A 109 10.19 -7.90 -2.19
N ASP A 110 11.06 -6.94 -2.47
CA ASP A 110 11.81 -6.95 -3.72
C ASP A 110 12.90 -8.03 -3.73
N GLY A 111 13.85 -7.97 -4.66
CA GLY A 111 14.95 -8.94 -4.75
C GLY A 111 16.03 -8.78 -3.69
N SER A 112 15.93 -7.78 -2.81
CA SER A 112 16.93 -7.52 -1.76
C SER A 112 16.67 -8.34 -0.50
N LYS A 113 17.65 -8.31 0.41
CA LYS A 113 17.57 -8.89 1.74
C LYS A 113 17.38 -7.85 2.84
N ALA A 114 17.01 -6.62 2.49
CA ALA A 114 16.65 -5.57 3.44
C ALA A 114 15.20 -5.80 3.91
N PHE A 115 15.01 -6.79 4.79
CA PHE A 115 13.69 -7.18 5.25
C PHE A 115 13.16 -6.22 6.30
N PRO A 116 11.89 -5.76 6.18
CA PRO A 116 11.28 -4.93 7.21
C PRO A 116 11.04 -5.73 8.50
N ARG A 117 11.17 -5.06 9.64
CA ARG A 117 10.94 -5.64 10.98
C ARG A 117 9.95 -4.82 11.80
N CYS A 118 9.98 -3.51 11.63
CA CYS A 118 9.07 -2.59 12.31
C CYS A 118 8.48 -1.62 11.29
N TRP A 119 7.19 -1.67 11.11
CA TRP A 119 6.45 -0.77 10.25
C TRP A 119 4.98 -0.70 10.65
N ASN A 120 4.33 0.35 10.25
CA ASN A 120 2.89 0.50 10.41
C ASN A 120 2.23 0.67 9.05
N ILE A 121 1.01 0.16 8.91
CA ILE A 121 0.10 0.64 7.88
C ILE A 121 -0.85 1.64 8.51
N GLN A 122 -1.05 2.78 7.87
CA GLN A 122 -1.81 3.90 8.38
C GLN A 122 -2.81 4.39 7.34
N GLY A 123 -3.90 4.98 7.83
CA GLY A 123 -4.91 5.66 7.02
C GLY A 123 -5.06 7.12 7.43
N SER A 124 -5.48 7.96 6.49
CA SER A 124 -5.72 9.38 6.72
C SER A 124 -6.84 9.90 5.82
N VAL A 125 -7.59 10.88 6.31
CA VAL A 125 -8.59 11.59 5.50
C VAL A 125 -8.00 12.79 4.75
N ASP A 126 -6.89 13.36 5.27
CA ASP A 126 -6.30 14.60 4.77
C ASP A 126 -4.84 14.45 4.28
N GLY A 127 -4.23 13.29 4.47
CA GLY A 127 -2.83 13.04 4.13
C GLY A 127 -1.83 13.65 5.09
N LYS A 128 -2.29 14.22 6.21
CA LYS A 128 -1.46 14.90 7.22
C LYS A 128 -1.59 14.27 8.60
N ASN A 129 -2.82 13.92 9.00
CA ASN A 129 -3.12 13.28 10.27
C ASN A 129 -3.37 11.80 10.03
N TRP A 130 -2.56 10.94 10.65
CA TRP A 130 -2.50 9.52 10.39
C TRP A 130 -3.02 8.71 11.56
N ARG A 131 -3.77 7.65 11.27
CA ARG A 131 -4.22 6.66 12.24
C ARG A 131 -3.61 5.31 11.93
N ASP A 132 -3.13 4.63 12.95
CA ASP A 132 -2.60 3.27 12.81
C ASP A 132 -3.74 2.29 12.50
N LEU A 133 -3.58 1.56 11.41
CA LEU A 133 -4.45 0.45 11.06
C LEU A 133 -3.88 -0.87 11.59
N ARG A 134 -2.58 -1.04 11.49
CA ARG A 134 -1.85 -2.15 12.09
C ARG A 134 -0.42 -1.74 12.39
N VAL A 135 0.05 -2.11 13.56
CA VAL A 135 1.43 -1.91 14.00
C VAL A 135 2.18 -3.24 13.93
N HIS A 136 3.33 -3.24 13.27
CA HIS A 136 4.24 -4.38 13.23
C HIS A 136 5.49 -4.04 14.04
N GLU A 137 5.72 -4.79 15.11
CA GLU A 137 6.91 -4.66 15.95
C GLU A 137 7.70 -5.96 15.89
N ASN A 138 8.95 -5.86 15.48
CA ASN A 138 9.85 -7.02 15.37
C ASN A 138 9.16 -8.19 14.65
N ASP A 139 8.48 -7.88 13.58
CA ASP A 139 7.74 -8.84 12.76
C ASP A 139 8.70 -9.47 11.75
N ARG A 140 8.88 -10.78 11.86
CA ARG A 140 9.82 -11.56 11.05
C ARG A 140 9.15 -12.37 9.93
N THR A 141 7.93 -12.03 9.58
CA THR A 141 7.18 -12.73 8.53
C THR A 141 7.92 -12.68 7.19
N VAL A 142 8.44 -11.50 6.83
CA VAL A 142 9.19 -11.31 5.58
C VAL A 142 10.64 -11.70 5.83
N CYS A 143 11.07 -12.80 5.23
CA CYS A 143 12.40 -13.37 5.44
C CYS A 143 13.07 -13.89 4.17
N LYS A 144 12.47 -13.68 2.99
CA LYS A 144 13.02 -14.12 1.70
C LYS A 144 12.84 -13.03 0.64
N PRO A 145 13.79 -12.86 -0.30
CA PRO A 145 13.58 -12.05 -1.47
C PRO A 145 12.35 -12.49 -2.25
N GLY A 146 11.56 -11.54 -2.74
CA GLY A 146 10.36 -11.82 -3.53
C GLY A 146 9.18 -12.39 -2.76
N GLN A 147 9.26 -12.45 -1.44
CA GLN A 147 8.19 -13.03 -0.62
C GLN A 147 6.98 -12.09 -0.54
N PHE A 148 5.80 -12.66 -0.76
CA PHE A 148 4.53 -12.02 -0.38
C PHE A 148 4.26 -12.19 1.11
N ALA A 149 3.60 -11.21 1.70
CA ALA A 149 3.03 -11.31 3.03
C ALA A 149 1.77 -10.47 3.11
N SER A 150 0.77 -10.99 3.81
CA SER A 150 -0.55 -10.36 3.90
C SER A 150 -1.06 -10.44 5.33
N TRP A 151 -1.80 -9.41 5.75
CA TRP A 151 -2.29 -9.31 7.13
C TRP A 151 -3.70 -8.73 7.18
N PRO A 152 -4.54 -9.22 8.09
CA PRO A 152 -5.79 -8.57 8.39
C PRO A 152 -5.57 -7.23 9.11
N VAL A 153 -6.46 -6.30 8.88
CA VAL A 153 -6.60 -5.07 9.65
C VAL A 153 -7.88 -5.19 10.48
N VAL A 154 -7.72 -5.15 11.80
CA VAL A 154 -8.82 -5.32 12.75
C VAL A 154 -8.89 -4.12 13.69
N GLY A 155 -10.03 -3.97 14.36
CA GLY A 155 -10.26 -2.89 15.29
C GLY A 155 -11.05 -1.72 14.69
N PRO A 156 -11.27 -0.64 15.49
CA PRO A 156 -12.19 0.42 15.09
C PRO A 156 -11.74 1.20 13.84
N ASN A 157 -10.44 1.33 13.61
CA ASN A 157 -9.94 2.06 12.43
C ASN A 157 -10.18 1.31 11.11
N ALA A 158 -10.41 -0.01 11.14
CA ALA A 158 -10.81 -0.79 9.96
C ALA A 158 -12.25 -0.46 9.49
N LEU A 159 -13.03 0.19 10.34
CA LEU A 159 -14.40 0.60 10.04
C LEU A 159 -14.49 2.08 9.63
N LEU A 160 -13.37 2.78 9.55
CA LEU A 160 -13.31 4.18 9.15
C LEU A 160 -12.90 4.28 7.67
N PRO A 161 -13.56 5.14 6.88
CA PRO A 161 -13.17 5.37 5.51
C PRO A 161 -12.03 6.38 5.44
N PHE A 162 -10.94 5.99 4.75
CA PHE A 162 -9.80 6.86 4.51
C PHE A 162 -9.55 7.00 3.01
N ARG A 163 -9.06 8.17 2.63
CA ARG A 163 -8.63 8.46 1.27
C ARG A 163 -7.15 8.09 1.05
N TYR A 164 -6.32 8.32 2.07
CA TYR A 164 -4.87 8.13 2.00
C TYR A 164 -4.47 6.92 2.83
N PHE A 165 -3.54 6.13 2.29
CA PHE A 165 -2.95 4.99 2.99
C PHE A 165 -1.45 5.03 2.83
N ARG A 166 -0.71 4.68 3.88
CA ARG A 166 0.73 4.53 3.77
C ARG A 166 1.24 3.36 4.60
N VAL A 167 2.35 2.78 4.13
CA VAL A 167 3.19 1.91 4.92
C VAL A 167 4.46 2.69 5.26
N VAL A 168 4.83 2.70 6.51
CA VAL A 168 5.93 3.51 7.04
C VAL A 168 6.82 2.67 7.94
N LEU A 169 8.14 2.67 7.68
CA LEU A 169 9.11 2.04 8.59
C LEU A 169 9.20 2.84 9.89
N THR A 170 9.10 2.13 10.99
CA THR A 170 9.23 2.67 12.35
C THR A 170 10.49 2.20 13.06
N GLY A 171 11.24 1.29 12.42
CA GLY A 171 12.51 0.77 12.89
C GLY A 171 13.35 0.28 11.72
N PRO A 172 14.65 -0.04 11.96
CA PRO A 172 15.55 -0.44 10.89
C PRO A 172 15.20 -1.80 10.29
N THR A 173 15.55 -1.96 9.01
CA THR A 173 15.51 -3.25 8.33
C THR A 173 16.63 -4.16 8.79
N THR A 174 16.66 -5.40 8.28
CA THR A 174 17.75 -6.36 8.56
C THR A 174 19.07 -6.03 7.87
N ASP A 175 19.09 -5.07 6.94
CA ASP A 175 20.29 -4.67 6.22
C ASP A 175 20.97 -3.49 6.94
N ALA A 176 22.12 -3.75 7.58
CA ALA A 176 22.88 -2.74 8.31
C ALA A 176 23.39 -1.60 7.41
N THR A 177 23.56 -1.88 6.11
CA THR A 177 24.02 -0.86 5.13
C THR A 177 22.88 0.04 4.67
N ASN A 178 21.66 -0.51 4.58
CA ASN A 178 20.45 0.20 4.13
C ASN A 178 19.31 0.02 5.13
N PRO A 179 19.51 0.49 6.39
CA PRO A 179 18.57 0.18 7.47
C PRO A 179 17.21 0.85 7.33
N TRP A 180 17.12 1.90 6.53
CA TRP A 180 15.88 2.66 6.38
C TRP A 180 15.32 2.64 4.95
N ASN A 181 15.73 1.67 4.13
CA ASN A 181 15.17 1.48 2.80
C ASN A 181 13.97 0.54 2.87
N PHE A 182 12.82 1.02 2.45
CA PHE A 182 11.60 0.19 2.43
C PHE A 182 11.47 -0.55 1.09
N CYS A 183 12.11 -1.70 1.02
CA CYS A 183 12.37 -2.45 -0.22
C CYS A 183 11.21 -3.38 -0.59
N ILE A 184 10.03 -2.81 -0.82
CA ILE A 184 8.89 -3.56 -1.34
C ILE A 184 8.64 -3.23 -2.81
N CYS A 185 8.14 -4.20 -3.56
CA CYS A 185 7.83 -4.05 -4.98
C CYS A 185 6.36 -4.34 -5.31
N TYR A 186 5.52 -4.43 -4.30
CA TYR A 186 4.08 -4.68 -4.46
C TYR A 186 3.36 -4.21 -3.20
N LEU A 187 2.23 -3.56 -3.41
CA LEU A 187 1.29 -3.19 -2.36
C LEU A 187 -0.13 -3.39 -2.89
N GLU A 188 -0.99 -3.98 -2.07
CA GLU A 188 -2.41 -4.06 -2.36
C GLU A 188 -3.24 -3.85 -1.09
N LEU A 189 -4.39 -3.25 -1.26
CA LEU A 189 -5.31 -2.91 -0.19
C LEU A 189 -6.68 -3.53 -0.49
N TYR A 190 -7.36 -3.95 0.57
CA TYR A 190 -8.66 -4.62 0.46
C TYR A 190 -9.63 -4.07 1.50
N GLY A 191 -10.90 -4.22 1.23
CA GLY A 191 -11.95 -3.83 2.14
C GLY A 191 -13.19 -3.32 1.42
N TYR A 192 -13.87 -2.38 2.05
CA TYR A 192 -15.08 -1.78 1.48
C TYR A 192 -14.72 -0.46 0.79
N PHE A 193 -14.82 -0.47 -0.52
CA PHE A 193 -14.45 0.66 -1.39
C PHE A 193 -15.68 1.51 -1.71
N LEU A 194 -15.54 2.81 -1.54
CA LEU A 194 -16.60 3.78 -1.81
C LEU A 194 -16.31 4.61 -3.05
#